data_736b0b0a22f637f09058297cc69b4ed5
#
_entry.id   736b0b0a22f637f09058297cc69b4ed5
#
_cell.length_a   1.000
_cell.length_b   1.000
_cell.length_c   1.000
_cell.angle_alpha   90.00
_cell.angle_beta   90.00
_cell.angle_gamma   90.00
#
_symmetry.space_group_name_H-M   'P 1'
#
loop_
_entity.id
_entity.type
_entity.pdbx_description
1 polymer ?
#
loop_
_entity_poly.entity_id
_entity_poly.type
_entity_poly.pdbx_seq_one_letter_code
_entity_poly.pdbx_strand_id
1 'polypeptide(L)'
;MPSSPVVPGPATPGDDRLADLRTLGEQLPRFMRLVHALKAGQSAESRAALFLLFPLERLGPLRQGALAELVHADPSTVSRHVAALIDQGLVRRVADETDGRASRLVVTEAGRAVLAQVRTDREAHLARVTAGWSAADLTALTHLFGRLLDDLAASLPSELAATPVAASPREKS
;
A
#
# COMPACT_ATOMS: atom_id res chain seq x y z
N MET A 1 -19.50 52.71 -28.55
CA MET A 1 -19.22 52.43 -27.13
C MET A 1 -18.44 51.15 -27.08
N PRO A 2 -17.13 51.14 -26.85
CA PRO A 2 -16.38 49.89 -26.69
C PRO A 2 -16.60 49.34 -25.26
N SER A 3 -17.05 48.09 -25.16
CA SER A 3 -17.21 47.37 -23.91
C SER A 3 -15.82 47.11 -23.31
N SER A 4 -15.59 47.59 -22.10
CA SER A 4 -14.37 47.32 -21.32
C SER A 4 -14.25 45.82 -21.04
N PRO A 5 -13.05 45.20 -21.12
CA PRO A 5 -12.86 43.85 -20.74
C PRO A 5 -13.08 43.70 -19.22
N VAL A 6 -13.95 42.75 -18.82
CA VAL A 6 -14.11 42.34 -17.43
C VAL A 6 -12.82 41.64 -17.02
N VAL A 7 -12.03 42.30 -16.20
CA VAL A 7 -10.87 41.66 -15.53
C VAL A 7 -11.43 40.71 -14.48
N PRO A 8 -11.13 39.38 -14.55
CA PRO A 8 -11.54 38.49 -13.51
C PRO A 8 -10.89 38.92 -12.20
N GLY A 9 -11.71 39.11 -11.14
CA GLY A 9 -11.24 39.48 -9.82
C GLY A 9 -10.35 38.35 -9.23
N PRO A 10 -9.53 38.65 -8.21
CA PRO A 10 -8.71 37.63 -7.55
C PRO A 10 -9.61 36.53 -7.00
N ALA A 11 -9.26 35.26 -7.33
CA ALA A 11 -9.95 34.09 -6.81
C ALA A 11 -9.94 34.10 -5.28
N THR A 12 -11.08 33.81 -4.67
CA THR A 12 -11.18 33.70 -3.22
C THR A 12 -10.44 32.44 -2.73
N PRO A 13 -9.80 32.45 -1.56
CA PRO A 13 -9.05 31.27 -1.04
C PRO A 13 -9.88 29.98 -0.97
N GLY A 14 -11.20 30.06 -0.99
CA GLY A 14 -12.12 28.94 -1.03
C GLY A 14 -12.24 28.32 -2.44
N ASP A 15 -12.17 29.12 -3.49
CA ASP A 15 -12.30 28.66 -4.88
C ASP A 15 -11.04 27.90 -5.33
N ASP A 16 -9.84 28.36 -4.90
CA ASP A 16 -8.57 27.69 -5.16
C ASP A 16 -8.53 26.30 -4.54
N ARG A 17 -8.98 26.18 -3.27
CA ARG A 17 -9.05 24.88 -2.58
C ARG A 17 -9.99 23.90 -3.28
N LEU A 18 -11.14 24.34 -3.76
CA LEU A 18 -12.09 23.50 -4.50
C LEU A 18 -11.53 23.04 -5.84
N ALA A 19 -10.79 23.91 -6.54
CA ALA A 19 -10.10 23.56 -7.79
C ALA A 19 -9.03 22.50 -7.55
N ASP A 20 -8.22 22.64 -6.50
CA ASP A 20 -7.21 21.66 -6.11
C ASP A 20 -7.83 20.30 -5.74
N LEU A 21 -8.93 20.29 -4.99
CA LEU A 21 -9.64 19.05 -4.64
C LEU A 21 -10.20 18.34 -5.89
N ARG A 22 -10.74 19.07 -6.86
CA ARG A 22 -11.19 18.48 -8.14
C ARG A 22 -10.02 17.87 -8.88
N THR A 23 -8.92 18.60 -9.01
CA THR A 23 -7.71 18.15 -9.68
C THR A 23 -7.15 16.88 -9.02
N LEU A 24 -7.07 16.86 -7.70
CA LEU A 24 -6.64 15.68 -6.94
C LEU A 24 -7.58 14.50 -7.19
N GLY A 25 -8.91 14.73 -7.16
CA GLY A 25 -9.91 13.72 -7.44
C GLY A 25 -9.78 13.09 -8.83
N GLU A 26 -9.40 13.88 -9.84
CA GLU A 26 -9.14 13.39 -11.21
C GLU A 26 -7.81 12.62 -11.32
N GLN A 27 -6.82 12.97 -10.51
CA GLN A 27 -5.51 12.30 -10.50
C GLN A 27 -5.56 10.93 -9.81
N LEU A 28 -6.38 10.72 -8.80
CA LEU A 28 -6.46 9.45 -8.07
C LEU A 28 -6.79 8.24 -8.96
N PRO A 29 -7.83 8.26 -9.81
CA PRO A 29 -8.09 7.15 -10.74
C PRO A 29 -6.96 6.92 -11.74
N ARG A 30 -6.30 7.99 -12.20
CA ARG A 30 -5.12 7.89 -13.07
C ARG A 30 -3.97 7.18 -12.35
N PHE A 31 -3.68 7.57 -11.12
CA PHE A 31 -2.65 6.93 -10.28
C PHE A 31 -2.94 5.44 -10.10
N MET A 32 -4.17 5.08 -9.75
CA MET A 32 -4.57 3.68 -9.59
C MET A 32 -4.36 2.87 -10.87
N ARG A 33 -4.76 3.40 -12.05
CA ARG A 33 -4.52 2.72 -13.34
C ARG A 33 -3.02 2.51 -13.62
N LEU A 34 -2.18 3.52 -13.34
CA LEU A 34 -0.73 3.41 -13.53
C LEU A 34 -0.11 2.38 -12.59
N VAL A 35 -0.51 2.35 -11.31
CA VAL A 35 -0.09 1.32 -10.36
C VAL A 35 -0.49 -0.08 -10.81
N HIS A 36 -1.69 -0.24 -11.37
CA HIS A 36 -2.12 -1.51 -11.97
C HIS A 36 -1.27 -1.90 -13.18
N ALA A 37 -0.99 -0.95 -14.07
CA ALA A 37 -0.17 -1.20 -15.27
C ALA A 37 1.27 -1.59 -14.93
N LEU A 38 1.88 -0.97 -13.93
CA LEU A 38 3.22 -1.33 -13.44
C LEU A 38 3.30 -2.77 -12.92
N LYS A 39 2.19 -3.31 -12.49
CA LYS A 39 2.08 -4.68 -11.96
C LYS A 39 1.71 -5.72 -13.03
N ALA A 40 1.55 -5.35 -14.28
CA ALA A 40 0.98 -6.23 -15.33
C ALA A 40 1.88 -7.41 -15.73
N GLY A 41 3.18 -7.41 -15.38
CA GLY A 41 4.13 -8.49 -15.71
C GLY A 41 4.07 -9.74 -14.85
N GLN A 42 3.30 -9.75 -13.75
CA GLN A 42 3.14 -10.90 -12.87
C GLN A 42 1.68 -11.40 -12.91
N SER A 43 1.44 -12.69 -12.75
CA SER A 43 0.07 -13.18 -12.63
C SER A 43 -0.64 -12.50 -11.47
N ALA A 44 -1.94 -12.22 -11.63
CA ALA A 44 -2.73 -11.58 -10.56
C ALA A 44 -2.71 -12.42 -9.27
N GLU A 45 -2.68 -13.73 -9.42
CA GLU A 45 -2.67 -14.71 -8.33
C GLU A 45 -1.34 -14.68 -7.55
N SER A 46 -0.19 -14.69 -8.24
CA SER A 46 1.12 -14.57 -7.60
C SER A 46 1.29 -13.26 -6.85
N ARG A 47 0.79 -12.16 -7.42
CA ARG A 47 0.81 -10.85 -6.74
C ARG A 47 -0.05 -10.81 -5.49
N ALA A 48 -1.28 -11.34 -5.57
CA ALA A 48 -2.18 -11.40 -4.45
C ALA A 48 -1.60 -12.26 -3.32
N ALA A 49 -0.95 -13.38 -3.66
CA ALA A 49 -0.25 -14.20 -2.68
C ALA A 49 0.90 -13.43 -2.00
N LEU A 50 1.75 -12.74 -2.77
CA LEU A 50 2.86 -11.96 -2.22
C LEU A 50 2.39 -10.83 -1.28
N PHE A 51 1.20 -10.26 -1.50
CA PHE A 51 0.63 -9.26 -0.60
C PHE A 51 0.42 -9.79 0.83
N LEU A 52 0.18 -11.09 1.00
CA LEU A 52 0.02 -11.70 2.32
C LEU A 52 1.33 -11.81 3.10
N LEU A 53 2.49 -11.76 2.44
CA LEU A 53 3.78 -11.78 3.12
C LEU A 53 4.04 -10.53 3.95
N PHE A 54 3.57 -9.35 3.51
CA PHE A 54 3.82 -8.08 4.20
C PHE A 54 3.21 -8.05 5.62
N PRO A 55 1.91 -8.35 5.82
CA PRO A 55 1.34 -8.39 7.16
C PRO A 55 1.95 -9.51 8.01
N LEU A 56 2.26 -10.67 7.44
CA LEU A 56 2.91 -11.77 8.16
C LEU A 56 4.32 -11.39 8.64
N GLU A 57 5.09 -10.68 7.86
CA GLU A 57 6.42 -10.22 8.27
C GLU A 57 6.32 -9.15 9.37
N ARG A 58 5.36 -8.24 9.25
CA ARG A 58 5.24 -7.11 10.16
C ARG A 58 4.67 -7.47 11.52
N LEU A 59 3.65 -8.32 11.54
CA LEU A 59 2.89 -8.68 12.74
C LEU A 59 3.38 -9.99 13.38
N GLY A 60 4.26 -10.72 12.68
CA GLY A 60 4.74 -12.01 13.12
C GLY A 60 3.76 -13.15 12.85
N PRO A 61 3.83 -14.24 13.60
CA PRO A 61 3.00 -15.42 13.37
C PRO A 61 1.50 -15.14 13.53
N LEU A 62 0.71 -15.36 12.46
CA LEU A 62 -0.75 -15.17 12.44
C LEU A 62 -1.49 -16.46 12.14
N ARG A 63 -2.66 -16.65 12.74
CA ARG A 63 -3.62 -17.66 12.29
C ARG A 63 -4.18 -17.26 10.92
N GLN A 64 -4.48 -18.23 10.07
CA GLN A 64 -4.97 -17.97 8.72
C GLN A 64 -6.28 -17.16 8.69
N GLY A 65 -7.19 -17.40 9.65
CA GLY A 65 -8.42 -16.62 9.82
C GLY A 65 -8.12 -15.14 10.12
N ALA A 66 -7.24 -14.89 11.10
CA ALA A 66 -6.82 -13.52 11.44
C ALA A 66 -6.15 -12.80 10.26
N LEU A 67 -5.38 -13.53 9.43
CA LEU A 67 -4.82 -12.97 8.21
C LEU A 67 -5.91 -12.58 7.21
N ALA A 68 -6.95 -13.41 7.03
CA ALA A 68 -8.07 -13.12 6.13
C ALA A 68 -8.87 -11.89 6.57
N GLU A 69 -9.16 -11.79 7.87
CA GLU A 69 -9.79 -10.61 8.47
C GLU A 69 -8.95 -9.35 8.25
N LEU A 70 -7.65 -9.45 8.55
CA LEU A 70 -6.72 -8.33 8.42
C LEU A 70 -6.64 -7.75 6.99
N VAL A 71 -6.67 -8.62 5.98
CA VAL A 71 -6.58 -8.19 4.56
C VAL A 71 -7.97 -7.98 3.93
N HIS A 72 -9.03 -8.10 4.70
CA HIS A 72 -10.43 -7.98 4.25
C HIS A 72 -10.73 -8.84 3.01
N ALA A 73 -10.24 -10.07 3.00
CA ALA A 73 -10.39 -10.98 1.89
C ALA A 73 -11.17 -12.23 2.31
N ASP A 74 -11.82 -12.85 1.32
CA ASP A 74 -12.52 -14.11 1.51
C ASP A 74 -11.58 -15.21 2.03
N PRO A 75 -11.93 -15.94 3.12
CA PRO A 75 -11.08 -16.97 3.71
C PRO A 75 -10.65 -18.07 2.74
N SER A 76 -11.48 -18.43 1.76
CA SER A 76 -11.16 -19.45 0.76
C SER A 76 -10.11 -18.93 -0.22
N THR A 77 -10.17 -17.66 -0.57
CA THR A 77 -9.17 -16.98 -1.41
C THR A 77 -7.82 -16.90 -0.68
N VAL A 78 -7.83 -16.47 0.58
CA VAL A 78 -6.61 -16.43 1.41
C VAL A 78 -6.02 -17.82 1.57
N SER A 79 -6.87 -18.85 1.76
CA SER A 79 -6.41 -20.24 1.87
C SER A 79 -5.63 -20.71 0.63
N ARG A 80 -6.12 -20.40 -0.56
CA ARG A 80 -5.43 -20.74 -1.82
C ARG A 80 -4.09 -20.02 -1.95
N HIS A 81 -4.08 -18.72 -1.65
CA HIS A 81 -2.84 -17.93 -1.69
C HIS A 81 -1.81 -18.40 -0.67
N VAL A 82 -2.25 -18.73 0.56
CA VAL A 82 -1.37 -19.31 1.59
C VAL A 82 -0.81 -20.65 1.14
N ALA A 83 -1.61 -21.53 0.55
CA ALA A 83 -1.13 -22.80 0.02
C ALA A 83 -0.03 -22.57 -1.05
N ALA A 84 -0.26 -21.66 -2.00
CA ALA A 84 0.74 -21.31 -3.00
C ALA A 84 2.04 -20.76 -2.39
N LEU A 85 1.96 -19.94 -1.33
CA LEU A 85 3.15 -19.44 -0.61
C LEU A 85 3.90 -20.55 0.13
N ILE A 86 3.19 -21.53 0.67
CA ILE A 86 3.79 -22.70 1.31
C ILE A 86 4.48 -23.58 0.29
N ASP A 87 3.84 -23.86 -0.86
CA ASP A 87 4.40 -24.66 -1.96
C ASP A 87 5.68 -24.01 -2.52
N GLN A 88 5.74 -22.68 -2.54
CA GLN A 88 6.94 -21.91 -2.92
C GLN A 88 7.98 -21.81 -1.80
N GLY A 89 7.71 -22.34 -0.62
CA GLY A 89 8.62 -22.28 0.53
C GLY A 89 8.76 -20.88 1.16
N LEU A 90 7.87 -19.92 0.83
CA LEU A 90 7.92 -18.55 1.33
C LEU A 90 7.25 -18.37 2.70
N VAL A 91 6.32 -19.26 3.02
CA VAL A 91 5.58 -19.34 4.29
C VAL A 91 5.64 -20.76 4.80
N ARG A 92 5.66 -20.94 6.11
CA ARG A 92 5.50 -22.26 6.75
C ARG A 92 4.45 -22.20 7.86
N ARG A 93 3.86 -23.35 8.17
CA ARG A 93 2.99 -23.51 9.32
C ARG A 93 3.82 -23.90 10.56
N VAL A 94 3.51 -23.31 11.68
CA VAL A 94 4.05 -23.69 12.99
C VAL A 94 2.88 -23.97 13.93
N ALA A 95 3.09 -24.80 14.96
CA ALA A 95 2.08 -25.01 16.01
C ALA A 95 1.80 -23.66 16.71
N ASP A 96 0.55 -23.42 17.07
CA ASP A 96 0.19 -22.30 17.92
C ASP A 96 0.63 -22.60 19.37
N GLU A 97 1.32 -21.67 19.99
CA GLU A 97 1.87 -21.83 21.35
C GLU A 97 0.78 -21.99 22.43
N THR A 98 -0.41 -21.44 22.15
CA THR A 98 -1.54 -21.43 23.09
C THR A 98 -2.60 -22.51 22.80
N ASP A 99 -2.64 -23.01 21.57
CA ASP A 99 -3.61 -23.98 21.11
C ASP A 99 -2.93 -24.98 20.17
N GLY A 100 -2.47 -26.09 20.69
CA GLY A 100 -1.76 -27.13 19.94
C GLY A 100 -2.55 -27.77 18.79
N ARG A 101 -3.86 -27.47 18.67
CA ARG A 101 -4.71 -27.92 17.55
C ARG A 101 -4.72 -26.89 16.42
N ALA A 102 -4.28 -25.66 16.67
CA ALA A 102 -4.21 -24.57 15.71
C ALA A 102 -2.80 -24.43 15.14
N SER A 103 -2.70 -23.82 13.98
CA SER A 103 -1.42 -23.46 13.38
C SER A 103 -1.36 -21.97 13.06
N ARG A 104 -0.15 -21.41 13.15
CA ARG A 104 0.18 -20.07 12.70
C ARG A 104 1.04 -20.12 11.46
N LEU A 105 0.91 -19.10 10.66
CA LEU A 105 1.70 -18.86 9.44
C LEU A 105 2.91 -18.00 9.80
N VAL A 106 4.08 -18.39 9.32
CA VAL A 106 5.35 -17.67 9.55
C VAL A 106 6.06 -17.51 8.22
N VAL A 107 6.57 -16.31 7.97
CA VAL A 107 7.42 -16.04 6.80
C VAL A 107 8.76 -16.75 6.99
N THR A 108 9.22 -17.46 5.97
CA THR A 108 10.53 -18.13 5.96
C THR A 108 11.64 -17.13 5.61
N GLU A 109 12.90 -17.57 5.70
CA GLU A 109 14.04 -16.77 5.21
C GLU A 109 13.91 -16.47 3.72
N ALA A 110 13.49 -17.46 2.91
CA ALA A 110 13.21 -17.26 1.50
C ALA A 110 12.10 -16.23 1.26
N GLY A 111 11.03 -16.26 2.07
CA GLY A 111 9.97 -15.26 2.02
C GLY A 111 10.46 -13.85 2.35
N ARG A 112 11.33 -13.71 3.35
CA ARG A 112 11.98 -12.41 3.69
C ARG A 112 12.87 -11.91 2.55
N ALA A 113 13.64 -12.79 1.93
CA ALA A 113 14.47 -12.44 0.78
C ALA A 113 13.62 -11.91 -0.39
N VAL A 114 12.49 -12.56 -0.69
CA VAL A 114 11.54 -12.08 -1.72
C VAL A 114 10.99 -10.70 -1.37
N LEU A 115 10.60 -10.47 -0.11
CA LEU A 115 10.13 -9.16 0.33
C LEU A 115 11.20 -8.08 0.22
N ALA A 116 12.44 -8.39 0.57
CA ALA A 116 13.58 -7.47 0.41
C ALA A 116 13.77 -7.11 -1.07
N GLN A 117 13.74 -8.10 -1.96
CA GLN A 117 13.85 -7.86 -3.40
C GLN A 117 12.72 -6.96 -3.93
N VAL A 118 11.47 -7.22 -3.52
CA VAL A 118 10.31 -6.38 -3.90
C VAL A 118 10.50 -4.94 -3.44
N ARG A 119 11.07 -4.71 -2.24
CA ARG A 119 11.38 -3.36 -1.74
C ARG A 119 12.46 -2.69 -2.59
N THR A 120 13.57 -3.37 -2.84
CA THR A 120 14.68 -2.87 -3.67
C THR A 120 14.21 -2.50 -5.08
N ASP A 121 13.43 -3.36 -5.73
CA ASP A 121 12.90 -3.11 -7.07
C ASP A 121 11.97 -1.89 -7.10
N ARG A 122 11.14 -1.73 -6.06
CA ARG A 122 10.27 -0.56 -5.90
C ARG A 122 11.07 0.73 -5.72
N GLU A 123 12.09 0.71 -4.84
CA GLU A 123 12.98 1.84 -4.61
C GLU A 123 13.72 2.23 -5.89
N ALA A 124 14.30 1.27 -6.59
CA ALA A 124 14.98 1.50 -7.86
C ALA A 124 14.03 2.07 -8.94
N HIS A 125 12.78 1.58 -8.97
CA HIS A 125 11.78 2.12 -9.89
C HIS A 125 11.42 3.57 -9.55
N LEU A 126 11.13 3.86 -8.29
CA LEU A 126 10.83 5.23 -7.82
C LEU A 126 12.01 6.16 -8.08
N ALA A 127 13.24 5.75 -7.80
CA ALA A 127 14.43 6.54 -8.08
C ALA A 127 14.54 6.93 -9.56
N ARG A 128 14.23 6.00 -10.48
CA ARG A 128 14.22 6.31 -11.93
C ARG A 128 13.11 7.30 -12.31
N VAL A 129 11.91 7.11 -11.78
CA VAL A 129 10.75 7.96 -12.10
C VAL A 129 10.93 9.37 -11.57
N THR A 130 11.60 9.53 -10.43
CA THR A 130 11.82 10.82 -9.77
C THR A 130 13.22 11.39 -10.00
N ALA A 131 13.99 10.87 -10.97
CA ALA A 131 15.39 11.27 -11.20
C ALA A 131 15.58 12.78 -11.48
N GLY A 132 14.57 13.44 -12.04
CA GLY A 132 14.60 14.89 -12.29
C GLY A 132 14.01 15.74 -11.15
N TRP A 133 13.62 15.15 -10.05
CA TRP A 133 13.00 15.86 -8.93
C TRP A 133 14.05 16.41 -7.97
N SER A 134 13.77 17.55 -7.35
CA SER A 134 14.60 18.01 -6.23
C SER A 134 14.35 17.14 -4.97
N ALA A 135 15.33 17.10 -4.08
CA ALA A 135 15.17 16.44 -2.78
C ALA A 135 13.99 17.04 -1.98
N ALA A 136 13.78 18.35 -2.10
CA ALA A 136 12.67 19.04 -1.43
C ALA A 136 11.30 18.58 -1.98
N ASP A 137 11.15 18.41 -3.29
CA ASP A 137 9.90 17.94 -3.91
C ASP A 137 9.60 16.50 -3.48
N LEU A 138 10.63 15.64 -3.45
CA LEU A 138 10.46 14.25 -3.01
C LEU A 138 10.05 14.18 -1.53
N THR A 139 10.69 14.98 -0.68
CA THR A 139 10.34 15.08 0.74
C THR A 139 8.91 15.60 0.92
N ALA A 140 8.52 16.64 0.20
CA ALA A 140 7.18 17.21 0.27
C ALA A 140 6.12 16.18 -0.17
N LEU A 141 6.35 15.49 -1.30
CA LEU A 141 5.45 14.41 -1.75
C LEU A 141 5.33 13.31 -0.70
N THR A 142 6.44 12.83 -0.17
CA THR A 142 6.45 11.74 0.84
C THR A 142 5.63 12.12 2.06
N HIS A 143 5.82 13.34 2.57
CA HIS A 143 5.10 13.84 3.74
C HIS A 143 3.59 14.02 3.46
N LEU A 144 3.24 14.71 2.37
CA LEU A 144 1.85 15.00 2.03
C LEU A 144 1.07 13.74 1.65
N PHE A 145 1.71 12.83 0.92
CA PHE A 145 1.09 11.56 0.54
C PHE A 145 0.90 10.66 1.77
N GLY A 146 1.89 10.59 2.68
CA GLY A 146 1.74 9.86 3.94
C GLY A 146 0.57 10.39 4.76
N ARG A 147 0.47 11.71 4.94
CA ARG A 147 -0.63 12.35 5.64
C ARG A 147 -1.99 12.07 4.98
N LEU A 148 -2.07 12.13 3.64
CA LEU A 148 -3.29 11.78 2.92
C LEU A 148 -3.73 10.34 3.20
N LEU A 149 -2.78 9.39 3.21
CA LEU A 149 -3.06 7.99 3.51
C LEU A 149 -3.55 7.79 4.95
N ASP A 150 -2.96 8.48 5.92
CA ASP A 150 -3.36 8.41 7.33
C ASP A 150 -4.78 8.99 7.52
N ASP A 151 -5.08 10.15 6.90
CA ASP A 151 -6.39 10.77 6.94
C ASP A 151 -7.47 9.90 6.26
N LEU A 152 -7.14 9.27 5.13
CA LEU A 152 -8.03 8.31 4.46
C LEU A 152 -8.30 7.09 5.33
N ALA A 153 -7.25 6.51 5.94
CA ALA A 153 -7.40 5.37 6.83
C ALA A 153 -8.29 5.72 8.04
N ALA A 154 -8.11 6.92 8.63
CA ALA A 154 -8.94 7.38 9.74
C ALA A 154 -10.41 7.66 9.34
N SER A 155 -10.69 7.93 8.07
CA SER A 155 -12.04 8.19 7.55
C SER A 155 -12.83 6.89 7.25
N LEU A 156 -12.14 5.75 7.18
CA LEU A 156 -12.79 4.46 6.95
C LEU A 156 -13.45 3.94 8.23
N PRO A 157 -14.59 3.23 8.15
CA PRO A 157 -15.11 2.49 9.28
C PRO A 157 -14.02 1.58 9.86
N SER A 158 -13.99 1.41 11.20
CA SER A 158 -12.93 0.67 11.91
C SER A 158 -12.65 -0.72 11.33
N GLU A 159 -13.63 -1.34 10.71
CA GLU A 159 -13.52 -2.64 10.04
C GLU A 159 -12.65 -2.60 8.76
N LEU A 160 -12.52 -1.43 8.11
CA LEU A 160 -11.74 -1.23 6.88
C LEU A 160 -10.38 -0.54 7.12
N ALA A 161 -10.21 0.12 8.27
CA ALA A 161 -8.99 0.88 8.61
C ALA A 161 -7.79 -0.01 8.98
N ALA A 162 -8.00 -1.29 9.24
CA ALA A 162 -6.98 -2.21 9.74
C ALA A 162 -5.94 -2.67 8.68
N THR A 163 -5.97 -2.15 7.45
CA THR A 163 -4.94 -2.44 6.45
C THR A 163 -3.73 -1.53 6.70
N PRO A 164 -2.65 -2.05 7.29
CA PRO A 164 -1.50 -1.21 7.62
C PRO A 164 -0.69 -0.87 6.38
N VAL A 165 -0.74 0.39 5.96
CA VAL A 165 0.28 0.96 5.08
C VAL A 165 1.63 0.85 5.78
N ALA A 166 2.63 0.28 5.10
CA ALA A 166 3.98 0.08 5.63
C ALA A 166 4.57 1.42 6.08
N ALA A 167 4.56 1.69 7.38
CA ALA A 167 5.33 2.78 7.95
C ALA A 167 6.81 2.40 7.91
N SER A 168 7.64 3.23 7.28
CA SER A 168 9.09 3.12 7.34
C SER A 168 9.57 3.10 8.80
N PRO A 169 10.57 2.29 9.15
CA PRO A 169 11.16 2.32 10.48
C PRO A 169 11.77 3.71 10.71
N ARG A 170 11.30 4.40 11.74
CA ARG A 170 11.98 5.59 12.24
C ARG A 170 13.29 5.12 12.85
N GLU A 171 14.40 5.53 12.26
CA GLU A 171 15.71 5.46 12.92
C GLU A 171 15.61 6.17 14.26
N LYS A 172 15.90 5.42 15.32
CA LYS A 172 16.19 6.01 16.64
C LYS A 172 17.67 6.36 16.64
N SER A 173 17.95 7.66 16.67
CA SER A 173 19.23 8.18 17.16
C SER A 173 19.31 8.00 18.66
#